data_854ea57cd49f833a11e2291d64e64c52
#
_entry.id   854ea57cd49f833a11e2291d64e64c52
#
_cell.length_a   1.000
_cell.length_b   1.000
_cell.length_c   1.000
_cell.angle_alpha   90.00
_cell.angle_beta   90.00
_cell.angle_gamma   90.00
#
_symmetry.space_group_name_H-M   'P 1'
#
loop_
_entity.id
_entity.type
_entity.pdbx_description
1 polymer ?
#
loop_
_entity_poly.entity_id
_entity_poly.type
_entity_poly.pdbx_seq_one_letter_code
_entity_poly.pdbx_strand_id
1 'polypeptide(L)'
;MTKDLFLETTQWQNETFKKATALSKLAHLKEELQELRNDIENNSSEKRLEFADCFILLFGAAASSGLDYDDIQEAIKEKMVVNYQRKWGKPNEDGYVKHE
;
A
#
# COMPACT_ATOMS: atom_id res chain seq x y z
N MET A 1 0.99 -9.06 7.68
CA MET A 1 -0.48 -9.16 7.73
C MET A 1 -0.91 -10.58 7.47
N THR A 2 -1.87 -11.09 8.21
CA THR A 2 -2.43 -12.42 8.00
C THR A 2 -3.51 -12.40 6.91
N LYS A 3 -3.79 -13.57 6.33
CA LYS A 3 -4.87 -13.74 5.36
C LYS A 3 -6.22 -13.34 5.96
N ASP A 4 -6.49 -13.73 7.21
CA ASP A 4 -7.75 -13.40 7.89
C ASP A 4 -7.93 -11.89 8.04
N LEU A 5 -6.90 -11.17 8.42
CA LEU A 5 -6.96 -9.71 8.56
C LEU A 5 -7.12 -9.04 7.18
N PHE A 6 -6.45 -9.54 6.16
CA PHE A 6 -6.62 -9.06 4.79
C PHE A 6 -8.07 -9.21 4.33
N LEU A 7 -8.66 -10.38 4.55
CA LEU A 7 -10.06 -10.64 4.18
C LEU A 7 -11.03 -9.76 4.96
N GLU A 8 -10.82 -9.59 6.25
CA GLU A 8 -11.64 -8.72 7.09
C GLU A 8 -11.64 -7.28 6.55
N THR A 9 -10.47 -6.71 6.28
CA THR A 9 -10.36 -5.33 5.80
C THR A 9 -10.94 -5.14 4.40
N THR A 10 -10.68 -6.08 3.48
CA THR A 10 -11.18 -5.98 2.11
C THR A 10 -12.70 -6.20 2.02
N GLN A 11 -13.24 -7.12 2.80
CA GLN A 11 -14.68 -7.34 2.88
C GLN A 11 -15.39 -6.13 3.49
N TRP A 12 -14.84 -5.57 4.56
CA TRP A 12 -15.38 -4.35 5.17
C TRP A 12 -15.44 -3.20 4.17
N GLN A 13 -14.36 -2.98 3.39
CA GLN A 13 -14.33 -1.94 2.37
C GLN A 13 -15.42 -2.16 1.31
N ASN A 14 -15.56 -3.39 0.82
CA ASN A 14 -16.53 -3.72 -0.21
C ASN A 14 -17.97 -3.54 0.27
N GLU A 15 -18.26 -3.86 1.52
CA GLU A 15 -19.59 -3.72 2.11
C GLU A 15 -19.91 -2.26 2.45
N THR A 16 -18.91 -1.51 2.90
CA THR A 16 -19.08 -0.11 3.33
C THR A 16 -19.07 0.85 2.15
N PHE A 17 -18.18 0.62 1.19
CA PHE A 17 -17.98 1.48 0.03
C PHE A 17 -18.31 0.74 -1.26
N LYS A 18 -19.57 0.35 -1.42
CA LYS A 18 -20.03 -0.53 -2.51
C LYS A 18 -19.74 -0.01 -3.93
N LYS A 19 -19.63 1.31 -4.09
CA LYS A 19 -19.33 1.94 -5.38
C LYS A 19 -17.85 2.23 -5.60
N ALA A 20 -17.01 1.98 -4.60
CA ALA A 20 -15.59 2.24 -4.73
C ALA A 20 -14.93 1.25 -5.70
N THR A 21 -14.04 1.79 -6.53
CA THR A 21 -13.25 1.03 -7.50
C THR A 21 -11.79 1.01 -7.05
N ALA A 22 -10.97 0.20 -7.71
CA ALA A 22 -9.53 0.21 -7.48
C ALA A 22 -8.96 1.63 -7.68
N LEU A 23 -9.37 2.32 -8.75
CA LEU A 23 -8.88 3.67 -9.03
C LEU A 23 -9.35 4.69 -8.00
N SER A 24 -10.59 4.60 -7.49
CA SER A 24 -11.05 5.52 -6.45
C SER A 24 -10.32 5.27 -5.12
N LYS A 25 -9.97 4.02 -4.81
CA LYS A 25 -9.17 3.68 -3.63
C LYS A 25 -7.76 4.24 -3.75
N LEU A 26 -7.17 4.21 -4.95
CA LEU A 26 -5.85 4.83 -5.17
C LEU A 26 -5.89 6.35 -5.04
N ALA A 27 -6.97 6.99 -5.52
CA ALA A 27 -7.17 8.42 -5.34
C ALA A 27 -7.27 8.79 -3.85
N HIS A 28 -8.01 7.99 -3.09
CA HIS A 28 -8.11 8.17 -1.63
C HIS A 28 -6.76 7.95 -0.95
N LEU A 29 -6.02 6.92 -1.37
CA LEU A 29 -4.68 6.64 -0.86
C LEU A 29 -3.73 7.83 -1.07
N LYS A 30 -3.83 8.49 -2.21
CA LYS A 30 -3.02 9.68 -2.49
C LYS A 30 -3.21 10.78 -1.44
N GLU A 31 -4.45 11.01 -1.01
CA GLU A 31 -4.75 11.97 0.06
C GLU A 31 -4.20 11.49 1.41
N GLU A 32 -4.40 10.23 1.73
CA GLU A 32 -3.91 9.64 2.99
C GLU A 32 -2.38 9.65 3.07
N LEU A 33 -1.69 9.46 1.94
CA LEU A 33 -0.23 9.56 1.88
C LEU A 33 0.25 10.98 2.21
N GLN A 34 -0.50 12.01 1.79
CA GLN A 34 -0.16 13.38 2.15
C GLN A 34 -0.33 13.62 3.65
N GLU A 35 -1.39 13.11 4.26
CA GLU A 35 -1.61 13.18 5.70
C GLU A 35 -0.52 12.43 6.48
N LEU A 36 -0.15 11.24 5.99
CA LEU A 36 0.93 10.44 6.56
C LEU A 36 2.25 11.21 6.52
N ARG A 37 2.55 11.84 5.40
CA ARG A 37 3.75 12.66 5.25
C ARG A 37 3.79 13.78 6.29
N ASN A 38 2.68 14.49 6.46
CA ASN A 38 2.56 15.55 7.45
C ASN A 38 2.75 15.01 8.88
N ASP A 39 2.17 13.86 9.18
CA ASP A 39 2.30 13.21 10.49
C ASP A 39 3.74 12.79 10.79
N ILE A 40 4.47 12.30 9.79
CA ILE A 40 5.89 11.95 9.93
C ILE A 40 6.72 13.22 10.16
N GLU A 41 6.52 14.26 9.37
CA GLU A 41 7.24 15.53 9.48
C GLU A 41 7.04 16.17 10.86
N ASN A 42 5.84 16.07 11.43
CA ASN A 42 5.49 16.60 12.73
C ASN A 42 5.69 15.64 13.90
N ASN A 43 6.21 14.44 13.61
CA ASN A 43 6.39 13.36 14.57
C ASN A 43 5.12 13.09 15.40
N SER A 44 3.97 13.08 14.73
CA SER A 44 2.67 12.85 15.35
C SER A 44 2.53 11.39 15.80
N SER A 45 1.89 11.17 16.96
CA SER A 45 1.54 9.82 17.42
C SER A 45 0.49 9.16 16.53
N GLU A 46 -0.21 9.91 15.69
CA GLU A 46 -1.22 9.41 14.76
C GLU A 46 -0.63 8.72 13.54
N LYS A 47 0.67 8.88 13.26
CA LYS A 47 1.32 8.27 12.09
C LYS A 47 1.14 6.76 12.01
N ARG A 48 1.09 6.08 13.15
CA ARG A 48 0.89 4.63 13.20
C ARG A 48 -0.43 4.21 12.56
N LEU A 49 -1.52 4.93 12.87
CA LEU A 49 -2.84 4.65 12.32
C LEU A 49 -2.96 5.12 10.87
N GLU A 50 -2.27 6.20 10.50
CA GLU A 50 -2.22 6.65 9.10
C GLU A 50 -1.48 5.64 8.21
N PHE A 51 -0.41 5.02 8.69
CA PHE A 51 0.21 3.90 7.97
C PHE A 51 -0.79 2.76 7.76
N ALA A 52 -1.55 2.41 8.80
CA ALA A 52 -2.56 1.37 8.69
C ALA A 52 -3.62 1.69 7.64
N ASP A 53 -4.12 2.92 7.60
CA ASP A 53 -5.08 3.36 6.59
C ASP A 53 -4.52 3.24 5.17
N CYS A 54 -3.27 3.61 4.97
CA CYS A 54 -2.61 3.47 3.67
C CYS A 54 -2.49 2.01 3.23
N PHE A 55 -2.11 1.11 4.14
CA PHE A 55 -2.06 -0.32 3.84
C PHE A 55 -3.44 -0.88 3.50
N ILE A 56 -4.46 -0.52 4.28
CA ILE A 56 -5.84 -0.97 4.05
C ILE A 56 -6.32 -0.53 2.65
N LEU A 57 -6.09 0.71 2.28
CA LEU A 57 -6.50 1.23 0.98
C LEU A 57 -5.73 0.55 -0.17
N LEU A 58 -4.43 0.36 -0.02
CA LEU A 58 -3.63 -0.27 -1.06
C LEU A 58 -4.03 -1.73 -1.28
N PHE A 59 -4.19 -2.49 -0.21
CA PHE A 59 -4.66 -3.88 -0.31
C PHE A 59 -6.09 -3.93 -0.85
N GLY A 60 -6.95 -2.98 -0.45
CA GLY A 60 -8.29 -2.87 -0.99
C GLY A 60 -8.30 -2.61 -2.50
N ALA A 61 -7.41 -1.75 -2.99
CA ALA A 61 -7.26 -1.48 -4.42
C ALA A 61 -6.80 -2.74 -5.17
N ALA A 62 -5.84 -3.47 -4.60
CA ALA A 62 -5.37 -4.72 -5.18
C ALA A 62 -6.49 -5.76 -5.29
N ALA A 63 -7.26 -5.94 -4.20
CA ALA A 63 -8.40 -6.85 -4.18
C ALA A 63 -9.47 -6.44 -5.21
N SER A 64 -9.77 -5.15 -5.33
CA SER A 64 -10.71 -4.64 -6.33
C SER A 64 -10.21 -4.81 -7.76
N SER A 65 -8.92 -5.01 -7.95
CA SER A 65 -8.30 -5.29 -9.25
C SER A 65 -8.27 -6.80 -9.57
N GLY A 66 -8.83 -7.64 -8.71
CA GLY A 66 -8.90 -9.08 -8.92
C GLY A 66 -7.75 -9.89 -8.31
N LEU A 67 -6.91 -9.26 -7.47
CA LEU A 67 -5.81 -9.96 -6.82
C LEU A 67 -6.23 -10.38 -5.40
N ASP A 68 -6.07 -11.66 -5.09
CA ASP A 68 -6.32 -12.15 -3.75
C ASP A 68 -5.06 -12.04 -2.87
N TYR A 69 -5.18 -12.47 -1.61
CA TYR A 69 -4.06 -12.45 -0.68
C TYR A 69 -2.86 -13.24 -1.18
N ASP A 70 -3.10 -14.43 -1.71
CA ASP A 70 -2.02 -15.32 -2.18
C ASP A 70 -1.31 -14.70 -3.39
N ASP A 71 -2.06 -14.10 -4.32
CA ASP A 71 -1.50 -13.37 -5.46
C ASP A 71 -0.54 -12.27 -5.01
N ILE A 72 -0.93 -11.50 -4.01
CA ILE A 72 -0.13 -10.40 -3.49
C ILE A 72 1.14 -10.93 -2.81
N GLN A 73 1.02 -12.01 -2.02
CA GLN A 73 2.19 -12.61 -1.37
C GLN A 73 3.19 -13.15 -2.39
N GLU A 74 2.71 -13.83 -3.43
CA GLU A 74 3.56 -14.32 -4.51
C GLU A 74 4.23 -13.19 -5.28
N ALA A 75 3.48 -12.13 -5.58
CA ALA A 75 4.02 -10.97 -6.29
C ALA A 75 5.13 -10.28 -5.49
N ILE A 76 4.96 -10.15 -4.17
CA ILE A 76 5.99 -9.57 -3.30
C ILE A 76 7.26 -10.44 -3.32
N LYS A 77 7.11 -11.77 -3.18
CA LYS A 77 8.25 -12.69 -3.23
C LYS A 77 8.99 -12.62 -4.56
N GLU A 78 8.24 -12.63 -5.65
CA GLU A 78 8.78 -12.52 -7.02
C GLU A 78 9.54 -11.21 -7.20
N LYS A 79 8.95 -10.11 -6.74
CA LYS A 79 9.55 -8.79 -6.84
C LYS A 79 10.84 -8.68 -6.01
N MET A 80 10.88 -9.31 -4.84
CA MET A 80 12.09 -9.33 -4.02
C MET A 80 13.24 -10.07 -4.70
N VAL A 81 12.97 -11.18 -5.40
CA VAL A 81 13.97 -11.89 -6.18
C VAL A 81 14.56 -10.95 -7.25
N VAL A 82 13.70 -10.23 -7.97
CA VAL A 82 14.13 -9.26 -8.98
C VAL A 82 14.97 -8.15 -8.32
N ASN A 83 14.52 -7.62 -7.18
CA ASN A 83 15.21 -6.54 -6.47
C ASN A 83 16.61 -6.95 -6.01
N TYR A 84 16.79 -8.20 -5.55
CA TYR A 84 18.11 -8.70 -5.14
C TYR A 84 19.08 -8.80 -6.33
N GLN A 85 18.58 -8.97 -7.54
CA GLN A 85 19.40 -9.13 -8.74
C GLN A 85 19.70 -7.81 -9.44
N ARG A 86 18.98 -6.73 -9.11
CA ARG A 86 19.17 -5.41 -9.73
C ARG A 86 20.35 -4.68 -9.14
N LYS A 87 20.95 -3.83 -9.96
CA LYS A 87 21.92 -2.84 -9.48
C LYS A 87 21.17 -1.59 -9.06
N TRP A 88 21.58 -1.03 -7.93
CA TRP A 88 20.99 0.17 -7.39
C TRP A 88 22.02 1.30 -7.39
N GLY A 89 21.64 2.44 -7.93
CA GLY A 89 22.50 3.61 -8.02
C GLY A 89 22.48 4.46 -6.76
N LYS A 90 22.79 5.74 -6.92
CA LYS A 90 22.77 6.70 -5.80
C LYS A 90 21.35 7.21 -5.56
N PRO A 91 21.01 7.61 -4.31
CA PRO A 91 19.73 8.24 -4.04
C PRO A 91 19.53 9.50 -4.88
N ASN A 92 18.28 9.74 -5.29
CA ASN A 92 17.89 10.96 -5.95
C ASN A 92 17.66 12.10 -4.94
N GLU A 93 17.16 13.25 -5.40
CA GLU A 93 16.89 14.41 -4.56
C GLU A 93 15.88 14.11 -3.43
N ASP A 94 14.92 13.22 -3.67
CA ASP A 94 13.92 12.82 -2.68
C ASP A 94 14.43 11.73 -1.72
N GLY A 95 15.65 11.24 -1.92
CA GLY A 95 16.30 10.29 -1.03
C GLY A 95 16.03 8.82 -1.33
N TYR A 96 15.41 8.50 -2.46
CA TYR A 96 15.23 7.10 -2.86
C TYR A 96 16.04 6.76 -4.11
N VAL A 97 16.24 5.47 -4.34
CA VAL A 97 17.06 4.95 -5.43
C VAL A 97 16.18 4.26 -6.45
N LYS A 98 16.33 4.66 -7.71
CA LYS A 98 15.71 3.94 -8.82
C LYS A 98 16.63 2.79 -9.25
N HIS A 99 16.04 1.66 -9.66
CA HIS A 99 16.81 0.57 -10.22
C HIS A 99 17.41 0.96 -11.58
N GLU A 100 18.55 0.42 -11.86
CA GLU A 100 19.22 0.55 -13.16
C GLU A 100 18.75 -0.50 -14.16
#